data_9b4c9dc2fe9d6259f71214a9d41e6601
#
_entry.id   9b4c9dc2fe9d6259f71214a9d41e6601
#
_cell.length_a   1.000
_cell.length_b   1.000
_cell.length_c   1.000
_cell.angle_alpha   90.00
_cell.angle_beta   90.00
_cell.angle_gamma   90.00
#
_symmetry.space_group_name_H-M   'P 1'
#
loop_
_entity.id
_entity.type
_entity.pdbx_description
1 polymer ?
#
loop_
_entity_poly.entity_id
_entity_poly.type
_entity_poly.pdbx_seq_one_letter_code
_entity_poly.pdbx_strand_id
1 'polypeptide(L)'
;MAIPVKDIKILWGKAGGRCSKPKCGIDCIQFTDGNGATLIGEMAHIIANKPDGPRGVAGGGDDTYDNLILLCPTHHTEIDKSPEGTFTVEEIHRWKAEHEAAIEAAFAVQKFESKKDMADAIKRLLIRNKRVWQNFGPESEEAKRNPLSNMVELWNLRKLDTVVPNNRSITKIIHDNEDLIDVDDLDACYQFVEHATGFERNCYNKVEGVKRFPLEFQEVIERYGEL
;
A
#
# COMPACT_ATOMS: atom_id res chain seq x y z
N MET A 1 -1.36 32.39 11.83
CA MET A 1 -0.08 31.89 12.40
C MET A 1 0.41 30.77 11.51
N ALA A 2 1.72 30.46 11.51
CA ALA A 2 2.22 29.33 10.73
C ALA A 2 2.00 28.03 11.50
N ILE A 3 1.64 26.95 10.80
CA ILE A 3 1.49 25.62 11.40
C ILE A 3 2.79 25.24 12.12
N PRO A 4 2.73 24.78 13.39
CA PRO A 4 3.93 24.40 14.12
C PRO A 4 4.67 23.24 13.46
N VAL A 5 6.00 23.30 13.42
CA VAL A 5 6.84 22.25 12.78
C VAL A 5 6.58 20.86 13.38
N LYS A 6 6.26 20.78 14.67
CA LYS A 6 5.88 19.54 15.35
C LYS A 6 4.64 18.91 14.68
N ASP A 7 3.59 19.72 14.48
CA ASP A 7 2.32 19.24 13.93
C ASP A 7 2.46 18.84 12.46
N ILE A 8 3.29 19.56 11.69
CA ILE A 8 3.66 19.17 10.32
C ILE A 8 4.30 17.76 10.31
N LYS A 9 5.29 17.53 11.19
CA LYS A 9 5.99 16.23 11.24
C LYS A 9 5.05 15.09 11.65
N ILE A 10 4.16 15.33 12.63
CA ILE A 10 3.18 14.34 13.07
C ILE A 10 2.24 14.01 11.90
N LEU A 11 1.67 15.02 11.24
CA LEU A 11 0.73 14.87 10.15
C LEU A 11 1.35 14.05 8.99
N TRP A 12 2.54 14.44 8.52
CA TRP A 12 3.22 13.74 7.44
C TRP A 12 3.60 12.30 7.81
N GLY A 13 4.06 12.08 9.04
CA GLY A 13 4.38 10.75 9.56
C GLY A 13 3.16 9.84 9.65
N LYS A 14 2.08 10.32 10.23
CA LYS A 14 0.83 9.56 10.39
C LYS A 14 0.13 9.30 9.05
N ALA A 15 0.19 10.23 8.12
CA ALA A 15 -0.37 10.05 6.77
C ALA A 15 0.54 9.21 5.84
N GLY A 16 1.75 8.82 6.28
CA GLY A 16 2.71 8.08 5.44
C GLY A 16 3.11 8.84 4.18
N GLY A 17 3.07 10.17 4.19
CA GLY A 17 3.36 11.02 3.04
C GLY A 17 2.35 10.91 1.90
N ARG A 18 1.14 10.40 2.15
CA ARG A 18 0.12 10.14 1.11
C ARG A 18 -1.15 10.96 1.34
N CYS A 19 -1.86 11.24 0.24
CA CYS A 19 -3.16 11.90 0.28
C CYS A 19 -4.18 11.06 1.07
N SER A 20 -4.78 11.66 2.10
CA SER A 20 -5.70 11.00 3.03
C SER A 20 -7.13 10.89 2.53
N LYS A 21 -7.46 11.43 1.34
CA LYS A 21 -8.80 11.24 0.78
C LYS A 21 -9.01 9.77 0.39
N PRO A 22 -10.17 9.15 0.73
CA PRO A 22 -10.48 7.77 0.39
C PRO A 22 -10.27 7.46 -1.11
N LYS A 23 -9.63 6.32 -1.39
CA LYS A 23 -9.32 5.82 -2.74
C LYS A 23 -8.29 6.65 -3.53
N CYS A 24 -7.69 7.71 -2.96
CA CYS A 24 -6.64 8.49 -3.61
C CYS A 24 -5.26 7.84 -3.43
N GLY A 25 -4.69 7.93 -2.23
CA GLY A 25 -3.38 7.35 -1.89
C GLY A 25 -2.18 7.86 -2.70
N ILE A 26 -2.34 8.98 -3.45
CA ILE A 26 -1.24 9.59 -4.21
C ILE A 26 -0.09 9.94 -3.26
N ASP A 27 1.13 9.62 -3.67
CA ASP A 27 2.35 10.02 -2.98
C ASP A 27 2.50 11.54 -3.05
N CYS A 28 2.53 12.17 -1.88
CA CYS A 28 2.71 13.62 -1.73
C CYS A 28 4.19 14.06 -1.81
N ILE A 29 5.11 13.11 -1.99
CA ILE A 29 6.52 13.35 -2.23
C ILE A 29 6.82 12.85 -3.65
N GLN A 30 7.15 13.74 -4.56
CA GLN A 30 7.49 13.37 -5.93
C GLN A 30 8.98 13.57 -6.18
N PHE A 31 9.61 12.61 -6.85
CA PHE A 31 10.98 12.71 -7.31
C PHE A 31 10.99 13.05 -8.80
N THR A 32 11.64 14.17 -9.15
CA THR A 32 11.88 14.56 -10.53
C THR A 32 13.30 14.17 -10.94
N ASP A 33 13.44 13.56 -12.11
CA ASP A 33 14.73 13.11 -12.63
C ASP A 33 15.77 14.25 -12.59
N GLY A 34 16.80 14.06 -11.79
CA GLY A 34 17.93 15.00 -11.64
C GLY A 34 17.71 16.21 -10.72
N ASN A 35 16.51 16.49 -10.23
CA ASN A 35 16.18 17.70 -9.44
C ASN A 35 15.79 17.45 -7.97
N GLY A 36 15.92 16.22 -7.47
CA GLY A 36 15.58 15.89 -6.08
C GLY A 36 14.09 15.69 -5.83
N ALA A 37 13.68 15.73 -4.54
CA ALA A 37 12.31 15.51 -4.11
C ALA A 37 11.52 16.81 -4.07
N THR A 38 10.26 16.78 -4.54
CA THR A 38 9.30 17.88 -4.46
C THR A 38 8.14 17.45 -3.56
N LEU A 39 7.82 18.26 -2.55
CA LEU A 39 6.65 18.08 -1.71
C LEU A 39 5.45 18.72 -2.42
N ILE A 40 4.52 17.89 -2.89
CA ILE A 40 3.27 18.33 -3.51
C ILE A 40 2.08 18.26 -2.54
N GLY A 41 2.26 17.60 -1.39
CA GLY A 41 1.22 17.49 -0.37
C GLY A 41 0.93 18.83 0.29
N GLU A 42 -0.33 19.10 0.53
CA GLU A 42 -0.84 20.30 1.19
C GLU A 42 -1.51 19.93 2.51
N MET A 43 -1.22 20.73 3.55
CA MET A 43 -1.79 20.59 4.89
C MET A 43 -3.09 21.39 4.94
N ALA A 44 -4.20 20.70 4.67
CA ALA A 44 -5.51 21.32 4.64
C ALA A 44 -6.10 21.42 6.05
N HIS A 45 -6.70 22.56 6.39
CA HIS A 45 -7.48 22.69 7.61
C HIS A 45 -8.83 21.99 7.49
N ILE A 46 -9.19 21.18 8.47
CA ILE A 46 -10.51 20.53 8.54
C ILE A 46 -11.56 21.59 8.88
N ILE A 47 -11.33 22.37 9.90
CA ILE A 47 -12.07 23.61 10.24
C ILE A 47 -11.18 24.78 9.85
N ALA A 48 -11.66 25.65 8.95
CA ALA A 48 -10.87 26.78 8.49
C ALA A 48 -10.44 27.72 9.63
N ASN A 49 -9.22 28.28 9.53
CA ASN A 49 -8.72 29.27 10.48
C ASN A 49 -9.58 30.53 10.56
N LYS A 50 -10.31 30.87 9.49
CA LYS A 50 -11.22 32.00 9.46
C LYS A 50 -12.66 31.51 9.60
N PRO A 51 -13.49 32.23 10.39
CA PRO A 51 -14.90 31.85 10.59
C PRO A 51 -15.71 31.77 9.28
N ASP A 52 -15.37 32.59 8.29
CA ASP A 52 -15.99 32.67 6.97
C ASP A 52 -15.33 31.75 5.92
N GLY A 53 -14.36 30.94 6.32
CA GLY A 53 -13.71 29.97 5.45
C GLY A 53 -14.48 28.65 5.31
N PRO A 54 -14.00 27.74 4.45
CA PRO A 54 -14.63 26.43 4.28
C PRO A 54 -14.75 25.66 5.62
N ARG A 55 -15.96 25.23 5.97
CA ARG A 55 -16.23 24.56 7.27
C ARG A 55 -15.85 25.41 8.48
N GLY A 56 -15.85 26.75 8.34
CA GLY A 56 -15.50 27.69 9.41
C GLY A 56 -16.50 27.65 10.55
N VAL A 57 -16.03 27.95 11.77
CA VAL A 57 -16.82 28.06 12.98
C VAL A 57 -16.52 29.40 13.69
N ALA A 58 -17.39 29.84 14.59
CA ALA A 58 -17.13 31.03 15.38
C ALA A 58 -15.80 30.89 16.17
N GLY A 59 -14.87 31.80 15.93
CA GLY A 59 -13.51 31.74 16.47
C GLY A 59 -12.46 31.13 15.57
N GLY A 60 -12.86 30.45 14.48
CA GLY A 60 -11.96 29.75 13.57
C GLY A 60 -11.41 28.44 14.14
N GLY A 61 -10.78 27.65 13.29
CA GLY A 61 -10.03 26.45 13.64
C GLY A 61 -8.58 26.78 14.03
N ASP A 62 -7.91 25.85 14.69
CA ASP A 62 -6.51 25.99 15.10
C ASP A 62 -5.53 25.38 14.08
N ASP A 63 -4.22 25.58 14.31
CA ASP A 63 -3.12 25.07 13.48
C ASP A 63 -2.54 23.76 14.05
N THR A 64 -3.29 23.01 14.89
CA THR A 64 -2.82 21.76 15.48
C THR A 64 -3.00 20.58 14.53
N TYR A 65 -2.24 19.50 14.76
CA TYR A 65 -2.36 18.23 14.03
C TYR A 65 -3.80 17.71 13.96
N ASP A 66 -4.60 17.90 15.03
CA ASP A 66 -5.97 17.37 15.08
C ASP A 66 -6.89 18.06 14.07
N ASN A 67 -6.64 19.34 13.78
CA ASN A 67 -7.39 20.12 12.79
C ASN A 67 -6.78 20.11 11.38
N LEU A 68 -5.77 19.28 11.12
CA LEU A 68 -5.07 19.20 9.84
C LEU A 68 -5.23 17.82 9.18
N ILE A 69 -5.34 17.81 7.84
CA ILE A 69 -5.32 16.61 7.03
C ILE A 69 -4.33 16.78 5.86
N LEU A 70 -3.56 15.73 5.52
CA LEU A 70 -2.65 15.77 4.38
C LEU A 70 -3.39 15.38 3.11
N LEU A 71 -3.42 16.28 2.13
CA LEU A 71 -4.07 16.06 0.84
C LEU A 71 -3.13 16.39 -0.33
N CYS A 72 -3.40 15.81 -1.50
CA CYS A 72 -2.80 16.31 -2.73
C CYS A 72 -3.48 17.63 -3.16
N PRO A 73 -2.85 18.46 -4.01
CA PRO A 73 -3.39 19.77 -4.42
C PRO A 73 -4.81 19.69 -5.00
N THR A 74 -5.11 18.64 -5.77
CA THR A 74 -6.43 18.42 -6.34
C THR A 74 -7.50 18.30 -5.28
N HIS A 75 -7.27 17.44 -4.27
CA HIS A 75 -8.26 17.18 -3.24
C HIS A 75 -8.32 18.27 -2.17
N HIS A 76 -7.22 19.00 -1.92
CA HIS A 76 -7.28 20.22 -1.12
C HIS A 76 -8.17 21.26 -1.81
N THR A 77 -7.92 21.53 -3.09
CA THR A 77 -8.76 22.43 -3.88
C THR A 77 -10.24 21.99 -3.90
N GLU A 78 -10.48 20.68 -4.02
CA GLU A 78 -11.84 20.13 -4.05
C GLU A 78 -12.60 20.41 -2.75
N ILE A 79 -12.01 20.14 -1.57
CA ILE A 79 -12.69 20.36 -0.28
C ILE A 79 -12.91 21.84 0.05
N ASP A 80 -12.06 22.73 -0.50
CA ASP A 80 -12.13 24.15 -0.20
C ASP A 80 -12.97 24.97 -1.18
N LYS A 81 -13.14 24.47 -2.43
CA LYS A 81 -13.88 25.18 -3.48
C LYS A 81 -15.23 24.56 -3.83
N SER A 82 -15.56 23.41 -3.25
CA SER A 82 -16.89 22.82 -3.43
C SER A 82 -17.97 23.67 -2.75
N PRO A 83 -19.22 23.60 -3.21
CA PRO A 83 -20.33 24.28 -2.56
C PRO A 83 -20.40 23.96 -1.06
N GLU A 84 -20.85 24.93 -0.27
CA GLU A 84 -21.03 24.77 1.17
C GLU A 84 -21.87 23.52 1.49
N GLY A 85 -21.47 22.75 2.49
CA GLY A 85 -22.12 21.50 2.90
C GLY A 85 -21.76 20.26 2.06
N THR A 86 -20.98 20.40 0.98
CA THR A 86 -20.52 19.23 0.19
C THR A 86 -19.62 18.30 1.01
N PHE A 87 -18.74 18.88 1.81
CA PHE A 87 -17.85 18.15 2.72
C PHE A 87 -18.05 18.67 4.15
N THR A 88 -18.33 17.75 5.08
CA THR A 88 -18.51 18.13 6.49
C THR A 88 -17.21 17.94 7.29
N VAL A 89 -17.12 18.60 8.44
CA VAL A 89 -16.00 18.44 9.39
C VAL A 89 -15.86 16.98 9.80
N GLU A 90 -16.97 16.31 10.12
CA GLU A 90 -17.02 14.93 10.56
C GLU A 90 -16.55 13.97 9.47
N GLU A 91 -16.90 14.24 8.22
CA GLU A 91 -16.49 13.43 7.08
C GLU A 91 -14.97 13.51 6.87
N ILE A 92 -14.39 14.73 6.92
CA ILE A 92 -12.96 14.90 6.71
C ILE A 92 -12.15 14.34 7.89
N HIS A 93 -12.64 14.46 9.12
CA HIS A 93 -12.05 13.79 10.28
C HIS A 93 -12.07 12.27 10.13
N ARG A 94 -13.17 11.71 9.62
CA ARG A 94 -13.25 10.28 9.34
C ARG A 94 -12.22 9.85 8.28
N TRP A 95 -12.06 10.59 7.18
CA TRP A 95 -11.01 10.31 6.18
C TRP A 95 -9.62 10.26 6.80
N LYS A 96 -9.30 11.26 7.63
CA LYS A 96 -8.03 11.31 8.36
C LYS A 96 -7.83 10.07 9.22
N ALA A 97 -8.81 9.76 10.07
CA ALA A 97 -8.74 8.63 11.00
C ALA A 97 -8.64 7.28 10.27
N GLU A 98 -9.44 7.04 9.24
CA GLU A 98 -9.41 5.81 8.45
C GLU A 98 -8.09 5.64 7.70
N HIS A 99 -7.56 6.73 7.12
CA HIS A 99 -6.29 6.71 6.43
C HIS A 99 -5.11 6.42 7.37
N GLU A 100 -5.04 7.12 8.50
CA GLU A 100 -3.99 6.93 9.50
C GLU A 100 -4.04 5.53 10.12
N ALA A 101 -5.23 5.01 10.40
CA ALA A 101 -5.42 3.63 10.86
C ALA A 101 -4.96 2.60 9.80
N ALA A 102 -5.20 2.87 8.51
CA ALA A 102 -4.73 2.00 7.42
C ALA A 102 -3.19 2.02 7.30
N ILE A 103 -2.56 3.18 7.45
CA ILE A 103 -1.09 3.32 7.50
C ILE A 103 -0.54 2.54 8.71
N GLU A 104 -1.11 2.72 9.89
CA GLU A 104 -0.67 2.02 11.11
C GLU A 104 -0.83 0.50 10.96
N ALA A 105 -1.96 0.03 10.42
CA ALA A 105 -2.20 -1.38 10.15
C ALA A 105 -1.20 -1.98 9.15
N ALA A 106 -0.71 -1.20 8.17
CA ALA A 106 0.30 -1.65 7.23
C ALA A 106 1.66 -1.96 7.89
N PHE A 107 1.95 -1.31 9.03
CA PHE A 107 3.16 -1.56 9.84
C PHE A 107 2.92 -2.50 11.03
N ALA A 108 1.66 -2.84 11.34
CA ALA A 108 1.35 -3.75 12.42
C ALA A 108 1.96 -5.14 12.17
N VAL A 109 2.52 -5.73 13.21
CA VAL A 109 3.01 -7.11 13.17
C VAL A 109 1.82 -8.05 13.00
N GLN A 110 1.84 -8.89 11.97
CA GLN A 110 0.77 -9.85 11.70
C GLN A 110 1.14 -11.20 12.32
N LYS A 111 0.78 -11.40 13.60
CA LYS A 111 0.97 -12.68 14.29
C LYS A 111 -0.21 -13.61 14.08
N PHE A 112 0.10 -14.91 13.94
CA PHE A 112 -0.88 -16.00 13.89
C PHE A 112 -0.75 -16.87 15.14
N GLU A 113 -1.84 -17.54 15.50
CA GLU A 113 -1.86 -18.45 16.65
C GLU A 113 -1.35 -19.84 16.29
N SER A 114 -1.43 -20.22 15.01
CA SER A 114 -1.00 -21.54 14.53
C SER A 114 -0.32 -21.50 13.17
N LYS A 115 0.48 -22.55 12.88
CA LYS A 115 1.04 -22.79 11.54
C LYS A 115 -0.04 -22.86 10.47
N LYS A 116 -1.16 -23.49 10.80
CA LYS A 116 -2.30 -23.65 9.92
C LYS A 116 -2.89 -22.29 9.50
N ASP A 117 -3.15 -21.41 10.47
CA ASP A 117 -3.74 -20.09 10.17
C ASP A 117 -2.78 -19.25 9.32
N MET A 118 -1.49 -19.29 9.64
CA MET A 118 -0.44 -18.65 8.83
C MET A 118 -0.41 -19.22 7.41
N ALA A 119 -0.39 -20.55 7.26
CA ALA A 119 -0.36 -21.22 5.97
C ALA A 119 -1.62 -20.92 5.14
N ASP A 120 -2.79 -20.92 5.75
CA ASP A 120 -4.06 -20.59 5.09
C ASP A 120 -4.07 -19.13 4.58
N ALA A 121 -3.51 -18.20 5.34
CA ALA A 121 -3.36 -16.81 4.92
C ALA A 121 -2.43 -16.69 3.69
N ILE A 122 -1.26 -17.32 3.74
CA ILE A 122 -0.31 -17.37 2.63
C ILE A 122 -0.92 -18.04 1.40
N LYS A 123 -1.59 -19.19 1.58
CA LYS A 123 -2.23 -19.96 0.49
C LYS A 123 -3.25 -19.14 -0.29
N ARG A 124 -4.05 -18.31 0.41
CA ARG A 124 -5.01 -17.40 -0.26
C ARG A 124 -4.33 -16.39 -1.17
N LEU A 125 -3.18 -15.85 -0.76
CA LEU A 125 -2.40 -14.91 -1.57
C LEU A 125 -1.74 -15.62 -2.76
N LEU A 126 -1.18 -16.80 -2.56
CA LEU A 126 -0.60 -17.62 -3.64
C LEU A 126 -1.64 -18.01 -4.69
N ILE A 127 -2.86 -18.37 -4.27
CA ILE A 127 -3.97 -18.67 -5.20
C ILE A 127 -4.30 -17.45 -6.08
N ARG A 128 -4.36 -16.24 -5.50
CA ARG A 128 -4.59 -15.00 -6.26
C ARG A 128 -3.47 -14.78 -7.28
N ASN A 129 -2.22 -14.92 -6.87
CA ASN A 129 -1.05 -14.79 -7.76
C ASN A 129 -1.09 -15.82 -8.91
N LYS A 130 -1.40 -17.07 -8.58
CA LYS A 130 -1.54 -18.14 -9.57
C LYS A 130 -2.63 -17.84 -10.61
N ARG A 131 -3.77 -17.31 -10.18
CA ARG A 131 -4.86 -16.87 -11.08
C ARG A 131 -4.42 -15.75 -12.02
N VAL A 132 -3.70 -14.76 -11.48
CA VAL A 132 -3.14 -13.67 -12.31
C VAL A 132 -2.14 -14.24 -13.33
N TRP A 133 -1.23 -15.11 -12.91
CA TRP A 133 -0.29 -15.77 -13.81
C TRP A 133 -0.98 -16.57 -14.89
N GLN A 134 -1.95 -17.41 -14.54
CA GLN A 134 -2.68 -18.25 -15.49
C GLN A 134 -3.47 -17.44 -16.52
N ASN A 135 -4.07 -16.33 -16.10
CA ASN A 135 -4.95 -15.53 -16.97
C ASN A 135 -4.19 -14.50 -17.81
N PHE A 136 -3.11 -13.92 -17.28
CA PHE A 136 -2.42 -12.78 -17.89
C PHE A 136 -0.93 -13.03 -18.12
N GLY A 137 -0.34 -14.06 -17.52
CA GLY A 137 1.09 -14.37 -17.64
C GLY A 137 1.50 -14.73 -19.07
N PRO A 138 2.82 -14.70 -19.35
CA PRO A 138 3.35 -14.97 -20.70
C PRO A 138 3.03 -16.40 -21.19
N GLU A 139 2.74 -17.32 -20.27
CA GLU A 139 2.35 -18.70 -20.58
C GLU A 139 0.82 -18.91 -20.60
N SER A 140 0.02 -17.85 -20.47
CA SER A 140 -1.43 -17.95 -20.54
C SER A 140 -1.90 -18.39 -21.95
N GLU A 141 -3.03 -19.06 -22.00
CA GLU A 141 -3.61 -19.54 -23.28
C GLU A 141 -3.85 -18.40 -24.27
N GLU A 142 -4.29 -17.24 -23.78
CA GLU A 142 -4.54 -16.07 -24.63
C GLU A 142 -3.23 -15.47 -25.17
N ALA A 143 -2.19 -15.36 -24.33
CA ALA A 143 -0.89 -14.88 -24.78
C ALA A 143 -0.27 -15.80 -25.84
N LYS A 144 -0.45 -17.13 -25.72
CA LYS A 144 0.00 -18.11 -26.71
C LYS A 144 -0.82 -18.05 -28.00
N ARG A 145 -2.15 -17.88 -27.89
CA ARG A 145 -3.05 -17.86 -29.05
C ARG A 145 -2.90 -16.59 -29.88
N ASN A 146 -2.71 -15.45 -29.22
CA ASN A 146 -2.63 -14.16 -29.88
C ASN A 146 -1.45 -13.31 -29.36
N PRO A 147 -0.22 -13.52 -29.86
CA PRO A 147 0.97 -12.79 -29.46
C PRO A 147 0.91 -11.26 -29.71
N LEU A 148 -0.02 -10.79 -30.54
CA LEU A 148 -0.24 -9.38 -30.84
C LEU A 148 -1.32 -8.75 -29.94
N SER A 149 -1.87 -9.52 -29.00
CA SER A 149 -2.84 -9.00 -28.04
C SER A 149 -2.18 -8.06 -27.00
N ASN A 150 -3.01 -7.29 -26.27
CA ASN A 150 -2.54 -6.44 -25.18
C ASN A 150 -2.23 -7.20 -23.87
N MET A 151 -2.06 -8.54 -23.94
CA MET A 151 -1.81 -9.37 -22.76
C MET A 151 -0.53 -9.00 -22.02
N VAL A 152 0.51 -8.56 -22.76
CA VAL A 152 1.77 -8.09 -22.13
C VAL A 152 1.54 -6.85 -21.29
N GLU A 153 0.72 -5.92 -21.76
CA GLU A 153 0.37 -4.70 -21.00
C GLU A 153 -0.46 -5.04 -19.77
N LEU A 154 -1.48 -5.89 -19.93
CA LEU A 154 -2.30 -6.37 -18.81
C LEU A 154 -1.45 -7.13 -17.79
N TRP A 155 -0.54 -7.98 -18.22
CA TRP A 155 0.39 -8.66 -17.32
C TRP A 155 1.28 -7.66 -16.56
N ASN A 156 1.79 -6.64 -17.25
CA ASN A 156 2.62 -5.60 -16.61
C ASN A 156 1.85 -4.83 -15.53
N LEU A 157 0.57 -4.54 -15.75
CA LEU A 157 -0.28 -3.91 -14.73
C LEU A 157 -0.58 -4.88 -13.58
N ARG A 158 -0.98 -6.14 -13.86
CA ARG A 158 -1.35 -7.13 -12.85
C ARG A 158 -0.18 -7.57 -11.98
N LYS A 159 1.05 -7.54 -12.50
CA LYS A 159 2.25 -7.71 -11.66
C LYS A 159 2.30 -6.67 -10.54
N LEU A 160 2.06 -5.40 -10.88
CA LEU A 160 2.24 -4.28 -9.96
C LEU A 160 1.06 -4.11 -9.00
N ASP A 161 -0.16 -4.34 -9.46
CA ASP A 161 -1.37 -4.12 -8.64
C ASP A 161 -1.76 -5.34 -7.78
N THR A 162 -1.28 -6.52 -8.11
CA THR A 162 -1.70 -7.76 -7.44
C THR A 162 -0.52 -8.61 -6.97
N VAL A 163 0.39 -9.03 -7.89
CA VAL A 163 1.43 -10.02 -7.53
C VAL A 163 2.46 -9.44 -6.57
N VAL A 164 2.97 -8.24 -6.85
CA VAL A 164 3.96 -7.57 -5.99
C VAL A 164 3.39 -7.28 -4.60
N PRO A 165 2.20 -6.66 -4.43
CA PRO A 165 1.61 -6.48 -3.10
C PRO A 165 1.37 -7.79 -2.34
N ASN A 166 0.88 -8.83 -3.00
CA ASN A 166 0.68 -10.12 -2.37
C ASN A 166 2.02 -10.75 -1.91
N ASN A 167 3.06 -10.68 -2.74
CA ASN A 167 4.38 -11.18 -2.39
C ASN A 167 4.98 -10.43 -1.19
N ARG A 168 4.83 -9.11 -1.13
CA ARG A 168 5.23 -8.30 0.05
C ARG A 168 4.49 -8.74 1.30
N SER A 169 3.18 -9.01 1.19
CA SER A 169 2.37 -9.49 2.31
C SER A 169 2.84 -10.88 2.79
N ILE A 170 3.14 -11.81 1.85
CA ILE A 170 3.67 -13.13 2.22
C ILE A 170 5.04 -13.00 2.89
N THR A 171 5.94 -12.18 2.34
CA THR A 171 7.26 -11.91 2.95
C THR A 171 7.10 -11.38 4.38
N LYS A 172 6.17 -10.44 4.59
CA LYS A 172 5.88 -9.91 5.92
C LYS A 172 5.35 -10.99 6.87
N ILE A 173 4.40 -11.82 6.41
CA ILE A 173 3.86 -12.93 7.21
C ILE A 173 4.98 -13.88 7.64
N ILE A 174 5.91 -14.25 6.75
CA ILE A 174 7.06 -15.10 7.05
C ILE A 174 7.90 -14.46 8.16
N HIS A 175 8.36 -13.22 7.98
CA HIS A 175 9.21 -12.53 8.97
C HIS A 175 8.52 -12.31 10.32
N ASP A 176 7.24 -11.96 10.30
CA ASP A 176 6.48 -11.71 11.52
C ASP A 176 6.23 -13.00 12.34
N ASN A 177 6.34 -14.20 11.72
CA ASN A 177 5.96 -15.49 12.30
C ASN A 177 7.06 -16.56 12.16
N GLU A 178 8.33 -16.18 12.13
CA GLU A 178 9.44 -17.15 12.06
C GLU A 178 9.41 -18.17 13.19
N ASP A 179 8.90 -17.78 14.35
CA ASP A 179 8.72 -18.62 15.52
C ASP A 179 7.69 -19.76 15.31
N LEU A 180 6.81 -19.66 14.32
CA LEU A 180 5.91 -20.73 13.91
C LEU A 180 6.49 -21.65 12.83
N ILE A 181 7.60 -21.27 12.20
CA ILE A 181 8.19 -22.04 11.10
C ILE A 181 9.21 -23.03 11.67
N ASP A 182 9.14 -24.27 11.24
CA ASP A 182 10.15 -25.27 11.61
C ASP A 182 11.51 -24.89 11.01
N VAL A 183 12.58 -25.12 11.76
CA VAL A 183 13.94 -24.72 11.35
C VAL A 183 14.32 -25.32 9.99
N ASP A 184 13.89 -26.57 9.74
CA ASP A 184 14.16 -27.26 8.47
C ASP A 184 13.43 -26.63 7.27
N ASP A 185 12.36 -25.86 7.51
CA ASP A 185 11.54 -25.22 6.49
C ASP A 185 11.90 -23.75 6.24
N LEU A 186 12.73 -23.16 7.10
CA LEU A 186 13.14 -21.77 7.01
C LEU A 186 13.83 -21.44 5.68
N ASP A 187 14.68 -22.34 5.18
CA ASP A 187 15.39 -22.12 3.92
C ASP A 187 14.42 -21.98 2.74
N ALA A 188 13.40 -22.84 2.67
CA ALA A 188 12.35 -22.76 1.64
C ALA A 188 11.57 -21.43 1.73
N CYS A 189 11.29 -20.95 2.96
CA CYS A 189 10.64 -19.67 3.18
C CYS A 189 11.51 -18.49 2.72
N TYR A 190 12.80 -18.49 3.03
CA TYR A 190 13.72 -17.44 2.59
C TYR A 190 13.98 -17.48 1.08
N GLN A 191 14.00 -18.65 0.45
CA GLN A 191 14.02 -18.76 -1.03
C GLN A 191 12.82 -18.06 -1.66
N PHE A 192 11.63 -18.13 -1.04
CA PHE A 192 10.48 -17.36 -1.49
C PHE A 192 10.70 -15.85 -1.33
N VAL A 193 11.26 -15.39 -0.20
CA VAL A 193 11.58 -13.97 0.04
C VAL A 193 12.53 -13.43 -1.02
N GLU A 194 13.58 -14.20 -1.37
CA GLU A 194 14.52 -13.84 -2.43
C GLU A 194 13.85 -13.80 -3.81
N HIS A 195 13.00 -14.80 -4.11
CA HIS A 195 12.20 -14.81 -5.34
C HIS A 195 11.30 -13.56 -5.41
N ALA A 196 10.56 -13.26 -4.35
CA ALA A 196 9.65 -12.11 -4.29
C ALA A 196 10.38 -10.79 -4.51
N THR A 197 11.53 -10.61 -3.85
CA THR A 197 12.37 -9.42 -3.97
C THR A 197 12.95 -9.28 -5.39
N GLY A 198 13.46 -10.37 -5.95
CA GLY A 198 13.99 -10.39 -7.32
C GLY A 198 12.90 -10.13 -8.37
N PHE A 199 11.73 -10.74 -8.19
CA PHE A 199 10.57 -10.51 -9.05
C PHE A 199 10.14 -9.04 -9.04
N GLU A 200 10.03 -8.44 -7.87
CA GLU A 200 9.64 -7.03 -7.73
C GLU A 200 10.66 -6.11 -8.39
N ARG A 201 11.97 -6.29 -8.13
CA ARG A 201 13.02 -5.50 -8.80
C ARG A 201 12.93 -5.60 -10.32
N ASN A 202 12.67 -6.81 -10.84
CA ASN A 202 12.53 -7.02 -12.27
C ASN A 202 11.26 -6.38 -12.87
N CYS A 203 10.27 -6.05 -12.07
CA CYS A 203 9.10 -5.28 -12.53
C CYS A 203 9.45 -3.82 -12.86
N TYR A 204 10.41 -3.24 -12.15
CA TYR A 204 10.82 -1.85 -12.33
C TYR A 204 12.03 -1.72 -13.28
N ASN A 205 13.02 -2.59 -13.12
CA ASN A 205 14.23 -2.60 -13.93
C ASN A 205 14.58 -4.04 -14.27
N LYS A 206 14.83 -4.33 -15.54
CA LYS A 206 15.23 -5.67 -15.96
C LYS A 206 16.48 -6.10 -15.20
N VAL A 207 16.37 -7.17 -14.41
CA VAL A 207 17.46 -7.73 -13.61
C VAL A 207 17.77 -9.14 -14.12
N GLU A 208 19.04 -9.47 -14.29
CA GLU A 208 19.48 -10.82 -14.59
C GLU A 208 19.45 -11.71 -13.35
N GLY A 209 19.21 -13.01 -13.52
CA GLY A 209 19.29 -13.99 -12.44
C GLY A 209 18.12 -13.98 -11.46
N VAL A 210 16.94 -13.48 -11.85
CA VAL A 210 15.73 -13.59 -11.01
C VAL A 210 15.43 -15.06 -10.76
N LYS A 211 15.42 -15.45 -9.48
CA LYS A 211 15.09 -16.82 -9.07
C LYS A 211 13.66 -17.20 -9.46
N ARG A 212 13.47 -18.43 -9.89
CA ARG A 212 12.12 -18.97 -10.13
C ARG A 212 11.37 -19.12 -8.82
N PHE A 213 10.04 -19.24 -8.91
CA PHE A 213 9.20 -19.55 -7.77
C PHE A 213 9.64 -20.88 -7.13
N PRO A 214 9.96 -20.91 -5.81
CA PRO A 214 10.43 -22.12 -5.13
C PRO A 214 9.27 -23.08 -4.86
N LEU A 215 9.30 -24.27 -5.45
CA LEU A 215 8.25 -25.28 -5.26
C LEU A 215 8.24 -25.83 -3.83
N GLU A 216 9.41 -25.95 -3.21
CA GLU A 216 9.55 -26.40 -1.81
C GLU A 216 8.76 -25.49 -0.85
N PHE A 217 8.77 -24.19 -1.08
CA PHE A 217 7.93 -23.26 -0.28
C PHE A 217 6.44 -23.59 -0.40
N GLN A 218 5.97 -23.91 -1.59
CA GLN A 218 4.57 -24.30 -1.77
C GLN A 218 4.25 -25.58 -1.00
N GLU A 219 5.14 -26.58 -1.04
CA GLU A 219 4.99 -27.84 -0.31
C GLU A 219 4.95 -27.63 1.20
N VAL A 220 5.80 -26.74 1.74
CA VAL A 220 5.77 -26.34 3.18
C VAL A 220 4.42 -25.75 3.54
N ILE A 221 3.92 -24.80 2.74
CA ILE A 221 2.63 -24.13 3.02
C ILE A 221 1.46 -25.12 2.89
N GLU A 222 1.48 -26.04 1.94
CA GLU A 222 0.47 -27.08 1.81
C GLU A 222 0.47 -28.00 3.04
N ARG A 223 1.63 -28.48 3.48
CA ARG A 223 1.80 -29.33 4.66
C ARG A 223 1.32 -28.64 5.96
N TYR A 224 1.66 -27.37 6.16
CA TYR A 224 1.21 -26.61 7.33
C TYR A 224 -0.31 -26.36 7.31
N GLY A 225 -0.92 -26.25 6.14
CA GLY A 225 -2.37 -26.11 6.00
C GLY A 225 -3.16 -27.38 6.31
N GLU A 226 -2.50 -28.55 6.37
CA GLU A 226 -3.12 -29.86 6.70
C GLU A 226 -3.05 -30.20 8.19
N LEU A 227 -2.26 -29.44 8.99
CA LEU A 227 -2.16 -29.59 10.45
C LEU A 227 -3.39 -29.04 11.15
#